data_05caf9152473ed6b9b686ce94f6495fb
#
_entry.id   05caf9152473ed6b9b686ce94f6495fb
#
_cell.length_a   1.000
_cell.length_b   1.000
_cell.length_c   1.000
_cell.angle_alpha   90.00
_cell.angle_beta   90.00
_cell.angle_gamma   90.00
#
_symmetry.space_group_name_H-M   'P 1'
#
loop_
_entity.id
_entity.type
_entity.pdbx_description
1 polymer ?
#
loop_
_entity_poly.entity_id
_entity_poly.type
_entity_poly.pdbx_seq_one_letter_code
_entity_poly.pdbx_strand_id
1 'polypeptide(L)'
;MDFKKLMLTSEYEFLRTHPRLGDRIILMGLGGSYAYGTNNENSDIDFRGITLNLPSDLLGLTEFEQYEDGSTDTVIYAFNKIVKLLLECNPNTIELLGLDEDQYLIKTTLGQELLDHKSLFLSKRAAKSFGGYASAQLRRLQNAIARDSMAQEERERHIYNSVKNALEDFQRKNHMGDKGNIRIYIDHSENPEMETELFVDADYKHLPLRDYENMLGVMNSVIRDYDKIGKRNKKKDDNHLNKHAMHLVRLFMMAIDILEKGEIRTHRTDDLELLKSIRRGDFQKADGTYQKEFYDLLGDYEKRLEVATAKTTLSDNPDMEKVEKFVEYVNRKAIEGDFGERYKEGNTGKAGKDKSPAGEVRATAECVGNPCGAVFYCACVCSGKYNA
;
A
#
# COMPACT_ATOMS: atom_id res chain seq x y z
N MET A 1 17.97 -20.75 -3.99
CA MET A 1 17.25 -21.20 -2.78
C MET A 1 15.93 -21.80 -3.23
N ASP A 2 15.47 -22.90 -2.64
CA ASP A 2 14.19 -23.54 -3.00
C ASP A 2 13.10 -23.05 -2.01
N PHE A 3 12.39 -22.01 -2.40
CA PHE A 3 11.34 -21.39 -1.56
C PHE A 3 10.15 -22.33 -1.31
N LYS A 4 9.86 -23.25 -2.25
CA LYS A 4 8.79 -24.23 -2.05
C LYS A 4 9.13 -25.22 -0.95
N LYS A 5 10.40 -25.65 -0.86
CA LYS A 5 10.85 -26.46 0.28
C LYS A 5 10.86 -25.69 1.58
N LEU A 6 11.24 -24.40 1.55
CA LEU A 6 11.22 -23.55 2.73
C LEU A 6 9.81 -23.47 3.33
N MET A 7 8.77 -23.28 2.52
CA MET A 7 7.37 -23.24 2.98
C MET A 7 6.89 -24.55 3.64
N LEU A 8 7.59 -25.66 3.47
CA LEU A 8 7.25 -26.94 4.08
C LEU A 8 7.86 -27.12 5.48
N THR A 9 8.75 -26.24 5.91
CA THR A 9 9.36 -26.30 7.24
C THR A 9 8.34 -25.98 8.33
N SER A 10 8.70 -26.27 9.58
CA SER A 10 7.87 -26.00 10.76
C SER A 10 7.59 -24.51 10.97
N GLU A 11 8.50 -23.64 10.53
CA GLU A 11 8.38 -22.20 10.63
C GLU A 11 7.17 -21.67 9.84
N TYR A 12 6.84 -22.31 8.72
CA TYR A 12 5.72 -21.99 7.85
C TYR A 12 4.52 -22.93 7.99
N GLU A 13 4.43 -23.66 9.11
CA GLU A 13 3.33 -24.63 9.33
C GLU A 13 1.96 -23.94 9.33
N PHE A 14 1.87 -22.69 9.78
CA PHE A 14 0.65 -21.89 9.77
C PHE A 14 0.01 -21.78 8.38
N LEU A 15 0.80 -21.83 7.30
CA LEU A 15 0.27 -21.83 5.94
C LEU A 15 -0.65 -23.02 5.65
N ARG A 16 -0.51 -24.12 6.41
CA ARG A 16 -1.28 -25.37 6.24
C ARG A 16 -2.31 -25.58 7.34
N THR A 17 -2.05 -25.11 8.55
CA THR A 17 -2.83 -25.41 9.75
C THR A 17 -3.78 -24.30 10.17
N HIS A 18 -3.52 -23.05 9.78
CA HIS A 18 -4.37 -21.96 10.16
C HIS A 18 -5.74 -22.04 9.44
N PRO A 19 -6.89 -21.92 10.15
CA PRO A 19 -8.24 -22.18 9.61
C PRO A 19 -8.64 -21.31 8.41
N ARG A 20 -8.00 -20.15 8.25
CA ARG A 20 -8.29 -19.21 7.16
C ARG A 20 -7.30 -19.29 6.01
N LEU A 21 -6.34 -20.21 6.08
CA LEU A 21 -5.28 -20.42 5.08
C LEU A 21 -5.43 -21.80 4.44
N GLY A 22 -4.37 -22.56 4.32
CA GLY A 22 -4.39 -23.90 3.74
C GLY A 22 -4.80 -23.90 2.27
N ASP A 23 -5.80 -24.69 1.93
CA ASP A 23 -6.28 -24.80 0.55
C ASP A 23 -7.02 -23.56 0.05
N ARG A 24 -7.38 -22.64 0.94
CA ARG A 24 -8.01 -21.37 0.58
C ARG A 24 -7.03 -20.35 0.01
N ILE A 25 -5.71 -20.55 0.12
CA ILE A 25 -4.72 -19.68 -0.51
C ILE A 25 -4.76 -19.90 -2.02
N ILE A 26 -5.25 -18.91 -2.75
CA ILE A 26 -5.40 -18.98 -4.21
C ILE A 26 -4.18 -18.47 -4.96
N LEU A 27 -3.44 -17.54 -4.37
CA LEU A 27 -2.23 -16.96 -4.93
C LEU A 27 -1.24 -16.66 -3.81
N MET A 28 0.02 -17.00 -3.99
CA MET A 28 1.11 -16.63 -3.09
C MET A 28 2.43 -16.59 -3.85
N GLY A 29 3.22 -15.57 -3.59
CA GLY A 29 4.50 -15.39 -4.25
C GLY A 29 5.51 -14.66 -3.38
N LEU A 30 6.67 -14.44 -3.96
CA LEU A 30 7.75 -13.67 -3.34
C LEU A 30 7.33 -12.21 -3.20
N GLY A 31 7.77 -11.58 -2.12
CA GLY A 31 7.65 -10.16 -1.89
C GLY A 31 9.02 -9.47 -1.80
N GLY A 32 8.99 -8.18 -1.48
CA GLY A 32 10.18 -7.42 -1.15
C GLY A 32 11.31 -7.51 -2.16
N SER A 33 12.54 -7.62 -1.67
CA SER A 33 13.74 -7.60 -2.52
C SER A 33 13.86 -8.79 -3.47
N TYR A 34 13.34 -9.94 -3.09
CA TYR A 34 13.35 -11.13 -3.95
C TYR A 34 12.41 -11.00 -5.15
N ALA A 35 11.22 -10.43 -4.94
CA ALA A 35 10.28 -10.16 -6.03
C ALA A 35 10.86 -9.23 -7.11
N TYR A 36 11.69 -8.28 -6.69
CA TYR A 36 12.31 -7.30 -7.59
C TYR A 36 13.68 -7.72 -8.14
N GLY A 37 14.24 -8.83 -7.68
CA GLY A 37 15.60 -9.26 -8.04
C GLY A 37 16.71 -8.37 -7.44
N THR A 38 16.37 -7.55 -6.44
CA THR A 38 17.31 -6.62 -5.77
C THR A 38 17.85 -7.17 -4.45
N ASN A 39 17.59 -8.44 -4.13
CA ASN A 39 18.07 -9.10 -2.93
C ASN A 39 19.60 -9.22 -2.90
N ASN A 40 20.14 -9.27 -1.71
CA ASN A 40 21.53 -9.60 -1.39
C ASN A 40 21.58 -10.73 -0.36
N GLU A 41 22.78 -11.11 0.07
CA GLU A 41 23.00 -12.22 1.01
C GLU A 41 22.30 -12.02 2.39
N ASN A 42 22.05 -10.78 2.78
CA ASN A 42 21.41 -10.41 4.05
C ASN A 42 19.95 -10.00 3.87
N SER A 43 19.33 -10.32 2.73
CA SER A 43 17.95 -9.94 2.48
C SER A 43 16.99 -10.92 3.13
N ASP A 44 16.02 -10.38 3.89
CA ASP A 44 14.90 -11.13 4.43
C ASP A 44 14.03 -11.67 3.30
N ILE A 45 13.39 -12.81 3.55
CA ILE A 45 12.47 -13.42 2.60
C ILE A 45 11.07 -12.96 2.98
N ASP A 46 10.42 -12.24 2.08
CA ASP A 46 9.05 -11.79 2.23
C ASP A 46 8.12 -12.69 1.41
N PHE A 47 7.01 -13.13 2.02
CA PHE A 47 5.92 -13.79 1.29
C PHE A 47 4.66 -12.93 1.31
N ARG A 48 4.01 -12.86 0.17
CA ARG A 48 2.73 -12.17 0.00
C ARG A 48 1.74 -13.10 -0.67
N GLY A 49 0.50 -13.12 -0.17
CA GLY A 49 -0.51 -14.02 -0.73
C GLY A 49 -1.93 -13.54 -0.56
N ILE A 50 -2.85 -14.31 -1.11
CA ILE A 50 -4.29 -14.06 -1.12
C ILE A 50 -5.00 -15.35 -0.72
N THR A 51 -5.86 -15.25 0.27
CA THR A 51 -6.74 -16.34 0.71
C THR A 51 -8.20 -15.96 0.49
N LEU A 52 -9.04 -16.93 0.18
CA LEU A 52 -10.48 -16.72 0.07
C LEU A 52 -11.11 -16.49 1.45
N ASN A 53 -12.06 -15.57 1.49
CA ASN A 53 -12.88 -15.33 2.69
C ASN A 53 -13.68 -16.59 3.06
N LEU A 54 -13.94 -16.81 4.35
CA LEU A 54 -14.86 -17.85 4.81
C LEU A 54 -16.30 -17.45 4.47
N PRO A 55 -17.23 -18.44 4.31
CA PRO A 55 -18.66 -18.14 4.20
C PRO A 55 -19.18 -17.27 5.35
N SER A 56 -18.66 -17.46 6.57
CA SER A 56 -19.02 -16.64 7.73
C SER A 56 -18.56 -15.17 7.62
N ASP A 57 -17.52 -14.88 6.85
CA ASP A 57 -17.07 -13.51 6.60
C ASP A 57 -17.90 -12.84 5.49
N LEU A 58 -18.46 -13.64 4.57
CA LEU A 58 -19.23 -13.16 3.42
C LEU A 58 -20.72 -13.02 3.72
N LEU A 59 -21.27 -13.94 4.52
CA LEU A 59 -22.70 -14.07 4.80
C LEU A 59 -23.04 -13.92 6.29
N GLY A 60 -22.05 -14.02 7.17
CA GLY A 60 -22.19 -13.97 8.62
C GLY A 60 -21.73 -12.64 9.21
N LEU A 61 -21.29 -12.71 10.48
CA LEU A 61 -20.87 -11.56 11.27
C LEU A 61 -19.36 -11.55 11.58
N THR A 62 -18.59 -12.51 11.03
CA THR A 62 -17.13 -12.51 11.24
C THR A 62 -16.45 -11.62 10.20
N GLU A 63 -15.33 -11.01 10.59
CA GLU A 63 -14.51 -10.20 9.72
C GLU A 63 -13.09 -10.76 9.72
N PHE A 64 -12.49 -10.83 8.55
CA PHE A 64 -11.10 -11.18 8.37
C PHE A 64 -10.50 -10.37 7.23
N GLU A 65 -9.45 -9.63 7.53
CA GLU A 65 -8.78 -8.81 6.53
C GLU A 65 -7.47 -9.42 6.05
N GLN A 66 -6.64 -9.94 6.96
CA GLN A 66 -5.34 -10.53 6.62
C GLN A 66 -4.78 -11.37 7.78
N TYR A 67 -3.86 -12.24 7.44
CA TYR A 67 -2.97 -12.92 8.38
C TYR A 67 -1.58 -12.36 8.24
N GLU A 68 -0.92 -12.05 9.34
CA GLU A 68 0.45 -11.55 9.37
C GLU A 68 1.30 -12.42 10.32
N ASP A 69 2.47 -12.80 9.85
CA ASP A 69 3.51 -13.40 10.68
C ASP A 69 4.79 -12.56 10.57
N GLY A 70 5.12 -11.87 11.66
CA GLY A 70 6.28 -10.98 11.71
C GLY A 70 7.62 -11.72 11.81
N SER A 71 7.62 -13.01 12.15
CA SER A 71 8.85 -13.81 12.23
C SER A 71 9.33 -14.25 10.85
N THR A 72 8.40 -14.42 9.91
CA THR A 72 8.66 -14.87 8.54
C THR A 72 8.38 -13.80 7.49
N ASP A 73 8.08 -12.57 7.90
CA ASP A 73 7.66 -11.47 6.99
C ASP A 73 6.55 -11.88 6.00
N THR A 74 5.63 -12.74 6.47
CA THR A 74 4.54 -13.26 5.64
C THR A 74 3.25 -12.49 5.86
N VAL A 75 2.63 -12.03 4.76
CA VAL A 75 1.30 -11.39 4.80
C VAL A 75 0.38 -12.06 3.78
N ILE A 76 -0.73 -12.60 4.26
CA ILE A 76 -1.77 -13.23 3.43
C ILE A 76 -3.08 -12.44 3.57
N TYR A 77 -3.46 -11.74 2.52
CA TYR A 77 -4.66 -10.92 2.49
C TYR A 77 -5.90 -11.76 2.22
N ALA A 78 -7.01 -11.42 2.86
CA ALA A 78 -8.32 -11.91 2.43
C ALA A 78 -8.66 -11.32 1.05
N PHE A 79 -9.35 -12.09 0.20
CA PHE A 79 -9.66 -11.69 -1.17
C PHE A 79 -10.40 -10.35 -1.25
N ASN A 80 -11.45 -10.14 -0.44
CA ASN A 80 -12.17 -8.87 -0.44
C ASN A 80 -11.32 -7.69 0.04
N LYS A 81 -10.37 -7.92 0.95
CA LYS A 81 -9.44 -6.88 1.42
C LYS A 81 -8.46 -6.49 0.33
N ILE A 82 -7.83 -7.48 -0.32
CA ILE A 82 -6.83 -7.16 -1.33
C ILE A 82 -7.47 -6.46 -2.53
N VAL A 83 -8.68 -6.84 -2.94
CA VAL A 83 -9.40 -6.13 -4.02
C VAL A 83 -9.56 -4.65 -3.69
N LYS A 84 -9.98 -4.31 -2.46
CA LYS A 84 -10.07 -2.90 -2.03
C LYS A 84 -8.73 -2.18 -2.15
N LEU A 85 -7.62 -2.82 -1.76
CA LEU A 85 -6.28 -2.25 -1.86
C LEU A 85 -5.81 -2.12 -3.32
N LEU A 86 -6.14 -3.08 -4.18
CA LEU A 86 -5.83 -3.04 -5.61
C LEU A 86 -6.60 -1.91 -6.32
N LEU A 87 -7.86 -1.68 -5.97
CA LEU A 87 -8.67 -0.56 -6.49
C LEU A 87 -8.08 0.81 -6.14
N GLU A 88 -7.35 0.91 -5.04
CA GLU A 88 -6.59 2.11 -4.67
C GLU A 88 -5.19 2.14 -5.30
N CYS A 89 -4.85 1.16 -6.16
CA CYS A 89 -3.50 0.99 -6.72
C CYS A 89 -2.41 1.02 -5.63
N ASN A 90 -2.65 0.33 -4.49
CA ASN A 90 -1.70 0.33 -3.39
C ASN A 90 -0.37 -0.33 -3.80
N PRO A 91 0.78 0.38 -3.72
CA PRO A 91 2.06 -0.14 -4.20
C PRO A 91 2.49 -1.47 -3.56
N ASN A 92 2.18 -1.68 -2.27
CA ASN A 92 2.62 -2.87 -1.53
C ASN A 92 1.80 -4.13 -1.87
N THR A 93 0.65 -3.98 -2.52
CA THR A 93 -0.22 -5.11 -2.85
C THR A 93 -0.28 -5.37 -4.35
N ILE A 94 -0.23 -4.33 -5.16
CA ILE A 94 -0.32 -4.45 -6.61
C ILE A 94 0.89 -5.19 -7.20
N GLU A 95 2.06 -5.12 -6.52
CA GLU A 95 3.28 -5.81 -6.92
C GLU A 95 3.10 -7.33 -7.03
N LEU A 96 2.20 -7.92 -6.21
CA LEU A 96 1.91 -9.35 -6.27
C LEU A 96 1.31 -9.79 -7.63
N LEU A 97 0.64 -8.88 -8.33
CA LEU A 97 0.04 -9.17 -9.65
C LEU A 97 1.03 -9.02 -10.82
N GLY A 98 2.25 -8.62 -10.56
CA GLY A 98 3.29 -8.36 -11.55
C GLY A 98 4.56 -9.20 -11.37
N LEU A 99 4.49 -10.30 -10.63
CA LEU A 99 5.60 -11.23 -10.45
C LEU A 99 5.85 -12.05 -11.74
N ASP A 100 7.06 -12.53 -11.88
CA ASP A 100 7.37 -13.55 -12.89
C ASP A 100 6.75 -14.91 -12.51
N GLU A 101 6.54 -15.75 -13.50
CA GLU A 101 5.83 -17.02 -13.33
C GLU A 101 6.48 -17.94 -12.29
N ASP A 102 7.81 -17.96 -12.23
CA ASP A 102 8.61 -18.77 -11.32
C ASP A 102 8.65 -18.20 -9.88
N GLN A 103 8.20 -16.98 -9.68
CA GLN A 103 8.11 -16.32 -8.38
C GLN A 103 6.79 -16.63 -7.65
N TYR A 104 5.80 -17.22 -8.34
CA TYR A 104 4.59 -17.72 -7.71
C TYR A 104 4.81 -19.09 -7.09
N LEU A 105 4.62 -19.19 -5.78
CA LEU A 105 4.84 -20.40 -4.98
C LEU A 105 3.55 -21.23 -4.85
N ILE A 106 2.41 -20.55 -4.75
CA ILE A 106 1.07 -21.12 -4.80
C ILE A 106 0.28 -20.35 -5.85
N LYS A 107 -0.30 -21.06 -6.79
CA LYS A 107 -1.20 -20.50 -7.78
C LYS A 107 -2.28 -21.54 -8.11
N THR A 108 -3.54 -21.17 -7.90
CA THR A 108 -4.69 -21.97 -8.29
C THR A 108 -5.31 -21.42 -9.57
N THR A 109 -6.30 -22.10 -10.12
CA THR A 109 -7.07 -21.60 -11.28
C THR A 109 -7.73 -20.26 -10.96
N LEU A 110 -8.28 -20.08 -9.76
CA LEU A 110 -8.82 -18.78 -9.31
C LEU A 110 -7.75 -17.71 -9.15
N GLY A 111 -6.56 -18.10 -8.68
CA GLY A 111 -5.40 -17.20 -8.63
C GLY A 111 -4.95 -16.75 -10.02
N GLN A 112 -4.98 -17.66 -11.01
CA GLN A 112 -4.70 -17.31 -12.40
C GLN A 112 -5.77 -16.39 -12.99
N GLU A 113 -7.04 -16.65 -12.73
CA GLU A 113 -8.13 -15.77 -13.14
C GLU A 113 -7.98 -14.35 -12.60
N LEU A 114 -7.53 -14.20 -11.34
CA LEU A 114 -7.21 -12.89 -10.77
C LEU A 114 -6.08 -12.20 -11.55
N LEU A 115 -5.03 -12.93 -11.92
CA LEU A 115 -3.93 -12.41 -12.73
C LEU A 115 -4.38 -12.01 -14.14
N ASP A 116 -5.26 -12.79 -14.75
CA ASP A 116 -5.83 -12.51 -16.08
C ASP A 116 -6.73 -11.26 -16.06
N HIS A 117 -7.36 -10.98 -14.91
CA HIS A 117 -8.21 -9.81 -14.69
C HIS A 117 -7.51 -8.62 -14.03
N LYS A 118 -6.18 -8.65 -13.87
CA LYS A 118 -5.44 -7.57 -13.18
C LYS A 118 -5.66 -6.18 -13.74
N SER A 119 -5.97 -6.06 -15.03
CA SER A 119 -6.27 -4.78 -15.68
C SER A 119 -7.53 -4.09 -15.13
N LEU A 120 -8.48 -4.83 -14.53
CA LEU A 120 -9.68 -4.27 -13.90
C LEU A 120 -9.36 -3.32 -12.74
N PHE A 121 -8.21 -3.50 -12.09
CA PHE A 121 -7.80 -2.73 -10.91
C PHE A 121 -6.96 -1.50 -11.26
N LEU A 122 -6.55 -1.36 -12.55
CA LEU A 122 -5.69 -0.25 -12.96
C LEU A 122 -6.52 0.98 -13.32
N SER A 123 -6.08 2.13 -12.81
CA SER A 123 -6.69 3.43 -13.11
C SER A 123 -5.68 4.55 -12.90
N LYS A 124 -6.05 5.80 -13.21
CA LYS A 124 -5.24 6.99 -12.90
C LYS A 124 -4.97 7.19 -11.41
N ARG A 125 -5.68 6.46 -10.53
CA ARG A 125 -5.37 6.43 -9.09
C ARG A 125 -3.92 6.03 -8.81
N ALA A 126 -3.29 5.24 -9.71
CA ALA A 126 -1.88 4.88 -9.62
C ALA A 126 -0.97 6.12 -9.49
N ALA A 127 -1.22 7.18 -10.25
CA ALA A 127 -0.43 8.42 -10.16
C ALA A 127 -0.46 9.01 -8.74
N LYS A 128 -1.64 9.10 -8.13
CA LYS A 128 -1.82 9.65 -6.79
C LYS A 128 -1.25 8.72 -5.70
N SER A 129 -1.53 7.43 -5.81
CA SER A 129 -1.11 6.44 -4.82
C SER A 129 0.41 6.32 -4.80
N PHE A 130 1.02 6.01 -5.93
CA PHE A 130 2.48 5.87 -6.02
C PHE A 130 3.21 7.20 -5.77
N GLY A 131 2.70 8.33 -6.30
CA GLY A 131 3.24 9.66 -6.03
C GLY A 131 3.22 10.00 -4.54
N GLY A 132 2.15 9.67 -3.81
CA GLY A 132 2.06 9.84 -2.37
C GLY A 132 3.08 8.98 -1.61
N TYR A 133 3.24 7.70 -1.99
CA TYR A 133 4.26 6.83 -1.42
C TYR A 133 5.68 7.30 -1.74
N ALA A 134 5.95 7.73 -2.98
CA ALA A 134 7.24 8.29 -3.40
C ALA A 134 7.59 9.54 -2.60
N SER A 135 6.66 10.49 -2.46
CA SER A 135 6.84 11.70 -1.64
C SER A 135 7.11 11.37 -0.18
N ALA A 136 6.42 10.36 0.39
CA ALA A 136 6.68 9.91 1.75
C ALA A 136 8.07 9.26 1.90
N GLN A 137 8.52 8.49 0.92
CA GLN A 137 9.86 7.91 0.91
C GLN A 137 10.95 8.96 0.75
N LEU A 138 10.76 9.94 -0.15
CA LEU A 138 11.69 11.05 -0.32
C LEU A 138 11.84 11.85 0.98
N ARG A 139 10.73 12.16 1.65
CA ARG A 139 10.75 12.83 2.96
C ARG A 139 11.49 12.01 4.02
N ARG A 140 11.27 10.69 4.05
CA ARG A 140 12.00 9.79 4.98
C ARG A 140 13.51 9.79 4.70
N LEU A 141 13.89 9.79 3.43
CA LEU A 141 15.28 9.85 3.00
C LEU A 141 15.92 11.19 3.40
N GLN A 142 15.28 12.31 3.08
CA GLN A 142 15.74 13.64 3.45
C GLN A 142 15.88 13.83 4.97
N ASN A 143 14.89 13.39 5.74
CA ASN A 143 14.93 13.44 7.20
C ASN A 143 16.05 12.55 7.79
N ALA A 144 16.33 11.40 7.17
CA ALA A 144 17.40 10.54 7.61
C ALA A 144 18.77 11.14 7.32
N ILE A 145 18.98 11.71 6.12
CA ILE A 145 20.21 12.42 5.75
C ILE A 145 20.42 13.63 6.67
N ALA A 146 19.41 14.47 6.85
CA ALA A 146 19.46 15.63 7.73
C ALA A 146 19.85 15.26 9.16
N ARG A 147 19.28 14.16 9.67
CA ARG A 147 19.57 13.67 11.02
C ARG A 147 21.01 13.16 11.17
N ASP A 148 21.53 12.45 10.18
CA ASP A 148 22.82 11.77 10.27
C ASP A 148 24.02 12.70 9.91
N SER A 149 23.77 13.80 9.18
CA SER A 149 24.78 14.77 8.75
C SER A 149 24.79 16.08 9.56
N MET A 150 23.72 16.37 10.33
CA MET A 150 23.58 17.66 11.04
C MET A 150 24.03 17.55 12.50
N ALA A 151 24.64 18.63 13.01
CA ALA A 151 24.84 18.83 14.44
C ALA A 151 23.47 18.82 15.17
N GLN A 152 23.46 18.50 16.47
CA GLN A 152 22.22 18.38 17.25
C GLN A 152 21.35 19.63 17.15
N GLU A 153 21.91 20.81 17.25
CA GLU A 153 21.22 22.08 17.11
C GLU A 153 20.54 22.28 15.75
N GLU A 154 21.17 21.85 14.66
CA GLU A 154 20.59 21.92 13.33
C GLU A 154 19.43 20.93 13.14
N ARG A 155 19.52 19.75 13.76
CA ARG A 155 18.43 18.76 13.79
C ARG A 155 17.21 19.30 14.51
N GLU A 156 17.42 19.90 15.68
CA GLU A 156 16.35 20.52 16.45
C GLU A 156 15.73 21.70 15.70
N ARG A 157 16.52 22.49 15.01
CA ARG A 157 16.04 23.58 14.16
C ARG A 157 15.20 23.09 12.97
N HIS A 158 15.55 21.94 12.39
CA HIS A 158 14.73 21.32 11.34
C HIS A 158 13.37 20.83 11.88
N ILE A 159 13.36 20.21 13.05
CA ILE A 159 12.14 19.79 13.74
C ILE A 159 11.33 21.01 14.12
N TYR A 160 11.95 22.02 14.71
CA TYR A 160 11.35 23.29 15.07
C TYR A 160 10.59 23.91 13.89
N ASN A 161 11.23 23.99 12.72
CA ASN A 161 10.59 24.55 11.52
C ASN A 161 9.38 23.71 11.06
N SER A 162 9.49 22.38 11.11
CA SER A 162 8.38 21.49 10.75
C SER A 162 7.20 21.64 11.68
N VAL A 163 7.46 21.75 12.99
CA VAL A 163 6.47 21.94 14.04
C VAL A 163 5.83 23.32 13.97
N LYS A 164 6.67 24.36 13.82
CA LYS A 164 6.24 25.74 13.68
C LYS A 164 5.27 25.88 12.51
N ASN A 165 5.64 25.36 11.33
CA ASN A 165 4.78 25.41 10.16
C ASN A 165 3.44 24.68 10.38
N ALA A 166 3.44 23.53 11.03
CA ALA A 166 2.22 22.77 11.35
C ALA A 166 1.29 23.55 12.30
N LEU A 167 1.85 24.23 13.31
CA LEU A 167 1.10 25.04 14.24
C LEU A 167 0.59 26.35 13.64
N GLU A 168 1.39 27.02 12.82
CA GLU A 168 0.96 28.21 12.08
C GLU A 168 -0.18 27.89 11.13
N ASP A 169 -0.09 26.75 10.42
CA ASP A 169 -1.17 26.26 9.58
C ASP A 169 -2.44 25.93 10.37
N PHE A 170 -2.29 25.30 11.53
CA PHE A 170 -3.41 25.02 12.43
C PHE A 170 -4.06 26.31 12.94
N GLN A 171 -3.27 27.26 13.43
CA GLN A 171 -3.75 28.55 13.91
C GLN A 171 -4.51 29.32 12.81
N ARG A 172 -3.97 29.33 11.58
CA ARG A 172 -4.59 30.00 10.43
C ARG A 172 -5.92 29.34 10.05
N LYS A 173 -5.96 28.00 9.96
CA LYS A 173 -7.15 27.24 9.59
C LYS A 173 -8.29 27.37 10.59
N ASN A 174 -7.97 27.55 11.87
CA ASN A 174 -8.96 27.62 12.96
C ASN A 174 -9.21 29.05 13.47
N HIS A 175 -8.71 30.08 12.77
CA HIS A 175 -8.88 31.52 13.13
C HIS A 175 -8.55 31.82 14.61
N MET A 176 -7.42 31.25 15.07
CA MET A 176 -7.07 31.31 16.50
C MET A 176 -6.33 32.59 16.91
N GLY A 177 -5.94 33.47 15.95
CA GLY A 177 -5.11 34.65 16.20
C GLY A 177 -5.69 35.64 17.23
N ASP A 178 -7.02 35.70 17.34
CA ASP A 178 -7.69 36.60 18.30
C ASP A 178 -7.84 36.00 19.72
N LYS A 179 -7.53 34.72 19.91
CA LYS A 179 -7.76 33.97 21.14
C LYS A 179 -6.51 33.68 21.94
N GLY A 180 -5.34 33.99 21.40
CA GLY A 180 -4.05 33.76 22.05
C GLY A 180 -2.95 33.35 21.08
N ASN A 181 -1.82 32.99 21.62
CA ASN A 181 -0.64 32.64 20.84
C ASN A 181 0.02 31.38 21.39
N ILE A 182 0.69 30.64 20.52
CA ILE A 182 1.58 29.56 20.88
C ILE A 182 2.98 29.88 20.34
N ARG A 183 3.96 29.76 21.17
CA ARG A 183 5.37 29.92 20.81
C ARG A 183 6.08 28.60 21.02
N ILE A 184 6.91 28.22 20.05
CA ILE A 184 7.83 27.13 20.19
C ILE A 184 9.23 27.70 20.05
N TYR A 185 10.13 27.28 20.92
CA TYR A 185 11.52 27.71 20.90
C TYR A 185 12.43 26.58 21.39
N ILE A 186 13.71 26.71 21.10
CA ILE A 186 14.77 25.80 21.55
C ILE A 186 15.48 26.49 22.71
N ASP A 187 15.64 25.78 23.82
CA ASP A 187 16.37 26.25 24.99
C ASP A 187 17.15 25.08 25.61
N HIS A 188 17.96 25.36 26.64
CA HIS A 188 18.71 24.33 27.37
C HIS A 188 17.75 23.31 27.96
N SER A 189 18.06 22.02 27.77
CA SER A 189 17.24 20.94 28.30
C SER A 189 17.37 20.82 29.81
N GLU A 190 16.26 20.54 30.48
CA GLU A 190 16.25 20.13 31.88
C GLU A 190 16.71 18.66 32.04
N ASN A 191 16.75 17.91 30.95
CA ASN A 191 17.25 16.55 30.95
C ASN A 191 18.79 16.55 30.77
N PRO A 192 19.56 16.03 31.75
CA PRO A 192 21.02 16.05 31.70
C PRO A 192 21.64 15.22 30.54
N GLU A 193 20.86 14.38 29.88
CA GLU A 193 21.28 13.61 28.69
C GLU A 193 21.12 14.38 27.37
N MET A 194 20.51 15.59 27.42
CA MET A 194 20.24 16.41 26.25
C MET A 194 20.82 17.82 26.46
N GLU A 195 21.44 18.37 25.45
CA GLU A 195 22.00 19.73 25.51
C GLU A 195 20.90 20.79 25.32
N THR A 196 19.99 20.55 24.41
CA THR A 196 18.89 21.44 24.07
C THR A 196 17.58 20.67 23.92
N GLU A 197 16.45 21.35 24.14
CA GLU A 197 15.11 20.78 24.02
C GLU A 197 14.13 21.81 23.47
N LEU A 198 13.02 21.33 22.89
CA LEU A 198 11.92 22.18 22.41
C LEU A 198 10.96 22.52 23.55
N PHE A 199 10.76 23.81 23.76
CA PHE A 199 9.83 24.36 24.75
C PHE A 199 8.63 24.99 24.06
N VAL A 200 7.50 25.01 24.75
CA VAL A 200 6.22 25.56 24.29
C VAL A 200 5.67 26.51 25.31
N ASP A 201 5.46 27.75 24.92
CA ASP A 201 4.61 28.72 25.67
C ASP A 201 3.25 28.79 24.97
N ALA A 202 2.18 28.59 25.71
CA ALA A 202 0.82 28.71 25.22
C ALA A 202 0.01 29.67 26.09
N ASP A 203 -0.51 30.75 25.51
CA ASP A 203 -1.39 31.70 26.15
C ASP A 203 -2.70 31.80 25.38
N TYR A 204 -3.72 31.04 25.80
CA TYR A 204 -5.04 31.05 25.21
C TYR A 204 -6.09 31.45 26.20
N LYS A 205 -6.94 32.42 25.78
CA LYS A 205 -8.09 32.87 26.57
C LYS A 205 -9.37 32.63 25.79
N HIS A 206 -10.35 32.07 26.49
CA HIS A 206 -11.70 31.85 25.93
C HIS A 206 -11.70 30.96 24.68
N LEU A 207 -10.79 29.93 24.66
CA LEU A 207 -10.72 28.95 23.57
C LEU A 207 -11.81 27.91 23.80
N PRO A 208 -12.65 27.57 22.78
CA PRO A 208 -13.59 26.46 22.87
C PRO A 208 -12.86 25.13 23.15
N LEU A 209 -13.42 24.32 24.02
CA LEU A 209 -12.80 23.05 24.42
C LEU A 209 -12.48 22.14 23.23
N ARG A 210 -13.36 22.09 22.24
CA ARG A 210 -13.13 21.31 20.99
C ARG A 210 -11.91 21.79 20.20
N ASP A 211 -11.66 23.11 20.17
CA ASP A 211 -10.52 23.68 19.45
C ASP A 211 -9.24 23.45 20.25
N TYR A 212 -9.32 23.41 21.57
CA TYR A 212 -8.23 22.99 22.45
C TYR A 212 -7.89 21.52 22.27
N GLU A 213 -8.89 20.63 22.15
CA GLU A 213 -8.71 19.21 21.89
C GLU A 213 -8.03 18.97 20.52
N ASN A 214 -8.45 19.67 19.48
CA ASN A 214 -7.82 19.62 18.16
C ASN A 214 -6.36 20.10 18.23
N MET A 215 -6.07 21.15 18.97
CA MET A 215 -4.71 21.63 19.18
C MET A 215 -3.84 20.61 19.92
N LEU A 216 -4.37 19.97 20.96
CA LEU A 216 -3.67 18.86 21.64
C LEU A 216 -3.41 17.70 20.72
N GLY A 217 -4.30 17.39 19.78
CA GLY A 217 -4.11 16.38 18.73
C GLY A 217 -2.90 16.69 17.83
N VAL A 218 -2.75 17.96 17.41
CA VAL A 218 -1.59 18.43 16.65
C VAL A 218 -0.32 18.35 17.49
N MET A 219 -0.36 18.80 18.74
CA MET A 219 0.77 18.74 19.67
C MET A 219 1.21 17.30 19.95
N ASN A 220 0.27 16.38 20.16
CA ASN A 220 0.57 14.95 20.34
C ASN A 220 1.21 14.31 19.10
N SER A 221 0.84 14.78 17.91
CA SER A 221 1.50 14.34 16.68
C SER A 221 2.96 14.80 16.64
N VAL A 222 3.21 16.03 17.01
CA VAL A 222 4.54 16.63 17.13
C VAL A 222 5.38 15.89 18.17
N ILE A 223 4.85 15.67 19.38
CA ILE A 223 5.53 14.96 20.47
C ILE A 223 5.88 13.53 20.03
N ARG A 224 4.97 12.82 19.36
CA ARG A 224 5.25 11.48 18.82
C ARG A 224 6.35 11.47 17.77
N ASP A 225 6.44 12.50 16.95
CA ASP A 225 7.49 12.62 15.96
C ASP A 225 8.84 12.99 16.63
N TYR A 226 8.81 13.79 17.68
CA TYR A 226 9.95 14.11 18.52
C TYR A 226 10.48 12.90 19.29
N ASP A 227 9.59 12.14 19.95
CA ASP A 227 9.92 10.87 20.62
C ASP A 227 10.52 9.82 19.67
N LYS A 228 10.03 9.76 18.44
CA LYS A 228 10.59 8.88 17.41
C LYS A 228 12.03 9.27 17.06
N ILE A 229 12.36 10.54 17.11
CA ILE A 229 13.71 11.04 16.88
C ILE A 229 14.61 10.71 18.07
N GLY A 230 14.14 10.90 19.31
CA GLY A 230 14.88 10.52 20.52
C GLY A 230 15.16 9.01 20.65
N LYS A 231 14.17 8.18 20.34
CA LYS A 231 14.29 6.70 20.39
C LYS A 231 15.05 6.11 19.20
N ARG A 232 15.19 6.84 18.10
CA ARG A 232 15.88 6.41 16.88
C ARG A 232 17.34 6.85 16.80
N ASN A 233 17.98 7.09 17.93
CA ASN A 233 19.41 7.48 18.04
C ASN A 233 20.42 6.40 17.58
N LYS A 234 19.98 5.30 16.98
CA LYS A 234 20.88 4.45 16.19
C LYS A 234 21.00 5.04 14.80
N LYS A 235 22.23 5.51 14.47
CA LYS A 235 22.63 5.86 13.10
C LYS A 235 22.05 4.81 12.17
N LYS A 236 21.15 5.19 11.25
CA LYS A 236 20.72 4.26 10.23
C LYS A 236 21.94 3.95 9.39
N ASP A 237 22.26 2.67 9.32
CA ASP A 237 23.24 2.11 8.43
C ASP A 237 22.99 2.65 6.99
N ASP A 238 24.06 2.99 6.28
CA ASP A 238 24.03 3.47 4.90
C ASP A 238 23.22 2.53 3.99
N ASN A 239 23.23 1.24 4.28
CA ASN A 239 22.42 0.23 3.63
C ASN A 239 20.90 0.51 3.74
N HIS A 240 20.40 1.05 4.86
CA HIS A 240 18.99 1.41 5.01
C HIS A 240 18.63 2.66 4.21
N LEU A 241 19.53 3.64 4.12
CA LEU A 241 19.32 4.84 3.31
C LEU A 241 19.23 4.47 1.84
N ASN A 242 20.17 3.68 1.37
CA ASN A 242 20.24 3.22 -0.02
C ASN A 242 19.07 2.31 -0.38
N LYS A 243 18.57 1.48 0.58
CA LYS A 243 17.31 0.73 0.40
C LYS A 243 16.11 1.66 0.19
N HIS A 244 16.02 2.76 0.94
CA HIS A 244 14.96 3.76 0.77
C HIS A 244 15.06 4.53 -0.55
N ALA A 245 16.27 4.91 -0.94
CA ALA A 245 16.55 5.59 -2.21
C ALA A 245 16.18 4.70 -3.42
N MET A 246 16.58 3.45 -3.41
CA MET A 246 16.20 2.46 -4.42
C MET A 246 14.68 2.26 -4.46
N HIS A 247 14.04 2.12 -3.29
CA HIS A 247 12.60 1.96 -3.22
C HIS A 247 11.83 3.15 -3.80
N LEU A 248 12.32 4.38 -3.58
CA LEU A 248 11.75 5.59 -4.17
C LEU A 248 11.76 5.54 -5.70
N VAL A 249 12.91 5.23 -6.31
CA VAL A 249 13.03 5.13 -7.78
C VAL A 249 12.13 4.02 -8.32
N ARG A 250 12.05 2.88 -7.65
CA ARG A 250 11.19 1.75 -8.01
C ARG A 250 9.70 2.14 -8.04
N LEU A 251 9.23 2.95 -7.08
CA LEU A 251 7.84 3.43 -7.06
C LEU A 251 7.53 4.26 -8.30
N PHE A 252 8.43 5.17 -8.71
CA PHE A 252 8.26 5.94 -9.95
C PHE A 252 8.20 5.04 -11.18
N MET A 253 9.13 4.10 -11.31
CA MET A 253 9.19 3.18 -12.45
C MET A 253 7.89 2.37 -12.59
N MET A 254 7.38 1.85 -11.47
CA MET A 254 6.14 1.05 -11.48
C MET A 254 4.91 1.90 -11.84
N ALA A 255 4.80 3.10 -11.27
CA ALA A 255 3.72 4.02 -11.62
C ALA A 255 3.72 4.38 -13.10
N ILE A 256 4.90 4.65 -13.66
CA ILE A 256 5.06 5.00 -15.08
C ILE A 256 4.65 3.83 -15.97
N ASP A 257 5.07 2.60 -15.69
CA ASP A 257 4.68 1.43 -16.48
C ASP A 257 3.15 1.19 -16.43
N ILE A 258 2.54 1.37 -15.25
CA ILE A 258 1.08 1.26 -15.12
C ILE A 258 0.37 2.31 -15.99
N LEU A 259 0.82 3.57 -15.93
CA LEU A 259 0.18 4.68 -16.63
C LEU A 259 0.46 4.70 -18.14
N GLU A 260 1.69 4.35 -18.56
CA GLU A 260 2.07 4.35 -19.98
C GLU A 260 1.61 3.09 -20.72
N LYS A 261 1.66 1.92 -20.05
CA LYS A 261 1.48 0.62 -20.71
C LYS A 261 0.30 -0.20 -20.17
N GLY A 262 -0.26 0.16 -19.01
CA GLY A 262 -1.23 -0.68 -18.29
C GLY A 262 -0.61 -1.97 -17.75
N GLU A 263 0.69 -1.98 -17.49
CA GLU A 263 1.43 -3.16 -17.03
C GLU A 263 1.91 -3.02 -15.59
N ILE A 264 1.82 -4.11 -14.85
CA ILE A 264 2.44 -4.23 -13.53
C ILE A 264 3.71 -5.06 -13.71
N ARG A 265 4.87 -4.43 -13.54
CA ARG A 265 6.19 -5.09 -13.67
C ARG A 265 6.91 -5.01 -12.34
N THR A 266 6.96 -6.12 -11.63
CA THR A 266 7.65 -6.20 -10.34
C THR A 266 9.13 -6.53 -10.55
N HIS A 267 9.44 -7.63 -11.22
CA HIS A 267 10.81 -7.95 -11.61
C HIS A 267 11.20 -7.14 -12.86
N ARG A 268 12.31 -6.37 -12.77
CA ARG A 268 12.70 -5.37 -13.77
C ARG A 268 14.11 -5.65 -14.27
N THR A 269 14.25 -6.60 -15.18
CA THR A 269 15.55 -7.01 -15.71
C THR A 269 16.33 -5.86 -16.34
N ASP A 270 15.64 -4.96 -17.08
CA ASP A 270 16.27 -3.85 -17.81
C ASP A 270 16.79 -2.76 -16.86
N ASP A 271 16.09 -2.55 -15.72
CA ASP A 271 16.40 -1.50 -14.74
C ASP A 271 17.20 -2.05 -13.53
N LEU A 272 17.46 -3.36 -13.52
CA LEU A 272 17.99 -4.05 -12.34
C LEU A 272 19.36 -3.52 -11.91
N GLU A 273 20.24 -3.22 -12.88
CA GLU A 273 21.57 -2.70 -12.56
C GLU A 273 21.50 -1.30 -11.96
N LEU A 274 20.61 -0.43 -12.45
CA LEU A 274 20.38 0.88 -11.86
C LEU A 274 19.87 0.75 -10.41
N LEU A 275 18.88 -0.13 -10.17
CA LEU A 275 18.35 -0.35 -8.82
C LEU A 275 19.43 -0.91 -7.87
N LYS A 276 20.24 -1.84 -8.35
CA LYS A 276 21.37 -2.39 -7.58
C LYS A 276 22.46 -1.35 -7.31
N SER A 277 22.79 -0.49 -8.27
CA SER A 277 23.78 0.58 -8.09
C SER A 277 23.33 1.57 -7.00
N ILE A 278 22.05 1.97 -7.00
CA ILE A 278 21.49 2.82 -5.94
C ILE A 278 21.59 2.09 -4.58
N ARG A 279 21.25 0.81 -4.53
CA ARG A 279 21.29 0.01 -3.29
C ARG A 279 22.72 -0.16 -2.76
N ARG A 280 23.74 -0.28 -3.63
CA ARG A 280 25.16 -0.33 -3.24
C ARG A 280 25.69 1.00 -2.70
N GLY A 281 24.98 2.10 -3.00
CA GLY A 281 25.42 3.45 -2.59
C GLY A 281 26.29 4.14 -3.63
N ASP A 282 26.27 3.70 -4.90
CA ASP A 282 27.09 4.30 -5.96
C ASP A 282 26.77 5.79 -6.18
N PHE A 283 25.58 6.24 -5.75
CA PHE A 283 25.14 7.63 -5.77
C PHE A 283 25.33 8.38 -4.44
N GLN A 284 25.87 7.72 -3.41
CA GLN A 284 26.08 8.32 -2.11
C GLN A 284 27.48 8.90 -1.97
N LYS A 285 27.61 10.04 -1.30
CA LYS A 285 28.89 10.66 -0.96
C LYS A 285 29.40 10.13 0.37
N ALA A 286 30.67 10.39 0.65
CA ALA A 286 31.32 9.99 1.90
C ALA A 286 30.68 10.61 3.17
N ASP A 287 29.99 11.75 3.02
CA ASP A 287 29.25 12.42 4.09
C ASP A 287 27.85 11.85 4.32
N GLY A 288 27.45 10.80 3.58
CA GLY A 288 26.13 10.17 3.64
C GLY A 288 25.04 10.87 2.81
N THR A 289 25.35 12.02 2.19
CA THR A 289 24.44 12.72 1.28
C THR A 289 24.47 12.07 -0.11
N TYR A 290 23.50 12.41 -0.96
CA TYR A 290 23.48 11.90 -2.33
C TYR A 290 24.11 12.90 -3.31
N GLN A 291 24.68 12.36 -4.38
CA GLN A 291 25.23 13.12 -5.49
C GLN A 291 24.10 13.84 -6.27
N LYS A 292 24.47 14.86 -7.00
CA LYS A 292 23.52 15.63 -7.81
C LYS A 292 22.80 14.76 -8.84
N GLU A 293 23.52 13.80 -9.40
CA GLU A 293 23.03 12.84 -10.39
C GLU A 293 21.84 12.02 -9.89
N PHE A 294 21.78 11.71 -8.60
CA PHE A 294 20.62 11.05 -8.00
C PHE A 294 19.38 11.95 -7.97
N TYR A 295 19.55 13.21 -7.63
CA TYR A 295 18.44 14.17 -7.62
C TYR A 295 17.98 14.52 -9.03
N ASP A 296 18.91 14.62 -9.99
CA ASP A 296 18.58 14.81 -11.39
C ASP A 296 17.76 13.61 -11.93
N LEU A 297 18.18 12.39 -11.58
CA LEU A 297 17.44 11.15 -11.89
C LEU A 297 16.01 11.17 -11.32
N LEU A 298 15.84 11.57 -10.05
CA LEU A 298 14.50 11.69 -9.44
C LEU A 298 13.66 12.73 -10.16
N GLY A 299 14.22 13.92 -10.49
CA GLY A 299 13.52 14.96 -11.23
C GLY A 299 13.07 14.51 -12.62
N ASP A 300 13.85 13.68 -13.29
CA ASP A 300 13.47 13.10 -14.59
C ASP A 300 12.32 12.09 -14.44
N TYR A 301 12.33 11.25 -13.41
CA TYR A 301 11.21 10.34 -13.12
C TYR A 301 9.95 11.10 -12.73
N GLU A 302 10.04 12.17 -11.94
CA GLU A 302 8.89 13.02 -11.59
C GLU A 302 8.25 13.62 -12.84
N LYS A 303 9.04 14.24 -13.71
CA LYS A 303 8.56 14.79 -14.99
C LYS A 303 7.92 13.72 -15.87
N ARG A 304 8.56 12.55 -15.95
CA ARG A 304 8.01 11.43 -16.72
C ARG A 304 6.68 10.94 -16.16
N LEU A 305 6.55 10.88 -14.83
CA LEU A 305 5.29 10.52 -14.16
C LEU A 305 4.18 11.54 -14.47
N GLU A 306 4.48 12.83 -14.45
CA GLU A 306 3.54 13.89 -14.85
C GLU A 306 3.05 13.71 -16.29
N VAL A 307 4.00 13.49 -17.22
CA VAL A 307 3.69 13.25 -18.63
C VAL A 307 2.87 11.98 -18.82
N ALA A 308 3.23 10.88 -18.13
CA ALA A 308 2.50 9.62 -18.17
C ALA A 308 1.07 9.79 -17.62
N THR A 309 0.91 10.55 -16.53
CA THR A 309 -0.41 10.87 -15.95
C THR A 309 -1.29 11.66 -16.91
N ALA A 310 -0.70 12.61 -17.63
CA ALA A 310 -1.45 13.44 -18.59
C ALA A 310 -1.84 12.68 -19.87
N LYS A 311 -1.05 11.69 -20.28
CA LYS A 311 -1.21 10.97 -21.55
C LYS A 311 -1.88 9.60 -21.42
N THR A 312 -1.99 9.07 -20.21
CA THR A 312 -2.53 7.72 -19.99
C THR A 312 -3.94 7.57 -20.55
N THR A 313 -4.21 6.40 -21.11
CA THR A 313 -5.54 5.99 -21.58
C THR A 313 -6.38 5.32 -20.49
N LEU A 314 -5.81 5.11 -19.30
CA LEU A 314 -6.54 4.55 -18.18
C LEU A 314 -7.66 5.50 -17.73
N SER A 315 -8.76 4.92 -17.29
CA SER A 315 -9.87 5.68 -16.69
C SER A 315 -9.47 6.32 -15.36
N ASP A 316 -10.18 7.37 -14.95
CA ASP A 316 -9.93 8.03 -13.65
C ASP A 316 -10.18 7.08 -12.47
N ASN A 317 -11.16 6.19 -12.60
CA ASN A 317 -11.52 5.18 -11.63
C ASN A 317 -11.68 3.81 -12.30
N PRO A 318 -11.50 2.71 -11.56
CA PRO A 318 -11.80 1.37 -12.05
C PRO A 318 -13.27 1.21 -12.48
N ASP A 319 -13.55 0.31 -13.41
CA ASP A 319 -14.90 -0.08 -13.81
C ASP A 319 -15.53 -0.95 -12.72
N MET A 320 -16.23 -0.30 -11.79
CA MET A 320 -16.77 -0.98 -10.61
C MET A 320 -17.78 -2.07 -10.96
N GLU A 321 -18.55 -1.94 -12.05
CA GLU A 321 -19.50 -2.98 -12.47
C GLU A 321 -18.77 -4.28 -12.84
N LYS A 322 -17.67 -4.18 -13.56
CA LYS A 322 -16.85 -5.35 -13.91
C LYS A 322 -16.14 -5.93 -12.69
N VAL A 323 -15.63 -5.05 -11.82
CA VAL A 323 -14.97 -5.47 -10.58
C VAL A 323 -15.94 -6.22 -9.67
N GLU A 324 -17.16 -5.68 -9.46
CA GLU A 324 -18.18 -6.33 -8.63
C GLU A 324 -18.58 -7.69 -9.18
N LYS A 325 -18.81 -7.81 -10.48
CA LYS A 325 -19.10 -9.11 -11.12
C LYS A 325 -18.00 -10.15 -10.89
N PHE A 326 -16.74 -9.71 -10.98
CA PHE A 326 -15.60 -10.60 -10.73
C PHE A 326 -15.52 -10.99 -9.24
N VAL A 327 -15.71 -10.04 -8.33
CA VAL A 327 -15.71 -10.29 -6.88
C VAL A 327 -16.87 -11.23 -6.48
N GLU A 328 -18.05 -11.00 -6.99
CA GLU A 328 -19.21 -11.89 -6.75
C GLU A 328 -18.95 -13.31 -7.25
N TYR A 329 -18.34 -13.44 -8.41
CA TYR A 329 -17.96 -14.74 -8.96
C TYR A 329 -16.99 -15.48 -8.04
N VAL A 330 -15.89 -14.85 -7.62
CA VAL A 330 -14.89 -15.47 -6.73
C VAL A 330 -15.48 -15.77 -5.36
N ASN A 331 -16.27 -14.86 -4.79
CA ASN A 331 -16.93 -15.08 -3.49
C ASN A 331 -17.94 -16.23 -3.54
N ARG A 332 -18.66 -16.42 -4.65
CA ARG A 332 -19.56 -17.56 -4.86
C ARG A 332 -18.77 -18.88 -4.84
N LYS A 333 -17.63 -18.93 -5.56
CA LYS A 333 -16.71 -20.07 -5.52
C LYS A 333 -16.23 -20.39 -4.11
N ALA A 334 -15.89 -19.35 -3.34
CA ALA A 334 -15.48 -19.50 -1.94
C ALA A 334 -16.57 -20.08 -1.05
N ILE A 335 -17.83 -19.71 -1.26
CA ILE A 335 -19.00 -20.24 -0.54
C ILE A 335 -19.29 -21.72 -0.93
N GLU A 336 -19.16 -22.03 -2.20
CA GLU A 336 -19.35 -23.39 -2.74
C GLU A 336 -18.24 -24.37 -2.34
N GLY A 337 -17.13 -23.88 -1.76
CA GLY A 337 -15.97 -24.67 -1.40
C GLY A 337 -15.07 -25.02 -2.60
N ASP A 338 -15.25 -24.34 -3.73
CA ASP A 338 -14.41 -24.45 -4.92
C ASP A 338 -13.26 -23.43 -4.85
N PHE A 339 -12.10 -23.89 -4.41
CA PHE A 339 -10.90 -23.03 -4.25
C PHE A 339 -10.00 -23.02 -5.49
N GLY A 340 -10.41 -23.69 -6.55
CA GLY A 340 -9.63 -23.88 -7.75
C GLY A 340 -8.54 -24.95 -7.60
N GLU A 341 -8.16 -25.56 -8.72
CA GLU A 341 -7.09 -26.55 -8.74
C GLU A 341 -5.71 -25.85 -8.67
N ARG A 342 -4.79 -26.41 -7.87
CA ARG A 342 -3.41 -25.93 -7.82
C ARG A 342 -2.67 -26.33 -9.10
N TYR A 343 -1.96 -25.39 -9.71
CA TYR A 343 -1.07 -25.68 -10.83
C TYR A 343 0.08 -26.58 -10.36
N LYS A 344 0.24 -27.75 -11.01
CA LYS A 344 1.38 -28.65 -10.78
C LYS A 344 2.52 -28.25 -11.71
N GLU A 345 3.76 -28.29 -11.21
CA GLU A 345 4.94 -28.09 -12.05
C GLU A 345 4.96 -29.09 -13.21
N GLY A 346 5.15 -28.61 -14.42
CA GLY A 346 5.27 -29.44 -15.62
C GLY A 346 4.14 -29.29 -16.65
N ASN A 347 3.07 -28.60 -16.34
CA ASN A 347 2.00 -28.36 -17.30
C ASN A 347 2.10 -26.91 -17.84
N THR A 348 3.09 -26.66 -18.72
CA THR A 348 3.02 -25.51 -19.62
C THR A 348 1.93 -25.79 -20.64
N GLY A 349 0.69 -25.69 -20.19
CA GLY A 349 -0.50 -25.81 -21.02
C GLY A 349 -0.45 -24.75 -22.10
N LYS A 350 -0.27 -25.17 -23.33
CA LYS A 350 -0.58 -24.35 -24.48
C LYS A 350 -1.94 -23.71 -24.24
N ALA A 351 -1.98 -22.39 -24.26
CA ALA A 351 -3.21 -21.63 -24.26
C ALA A 351 -4.12 -22.21 -25.36
N GLY A 352 -5.10 -22.95 -24.94
CA GLY A 352 -6.20 -23.37 -25.80
C GLY A 352 -6.97 -22.14 -26.20
N LYS A 353 -6.72 -21.67 -27.42
CA LYS A 353 -7.71 -20.85 -28.12
C LYS A 353 -8.92 -21.75 -28.26
N ASP A 354 -9.96 -21.52 -27.50
CA ASP A 354 -11.31 -21.58 -28.03
C ASP A 354 -12.41 -21.40 -26.97
N LYS A 355 -13.40 -20.67 -27.46
CA LYS A 355 -14.82 -20.64 -27.06
C LYS A 355 -15.25 -19.69 -25.97
N SER A 356 -15.55 -18.47 -26.44
CA SER A 356 -16.64 -17.68 -25.90
C SER A 356 -17.95 -18.50 -25.96
N PRO A 357 -18.73 -18.59 -24.91
CA PRO A 357 -20.13 -18.98 -25.04
C PRO A 357 -20.96 -17.74 -25.38
N ALA A 358 -21.12 -17.47 -26.67
CA ALA A 358 -22.27 -16.73 -27.13
C ALA A 358 -23.48 -17.67 -27.03
N GLY A 359 -24.17 -17.66 -25.93
CA GLY A 359 -25.43 -18.34 -25.72
C GLY A 359 -26.55 -17.33 -25.84
N GLU A 360 -27.16 -17.24 -27.02
CA GLU A 360 -28.47 -16.65 -27.20
C GLU A 360 -29.48 -17.31 -26.26
N VAL A 361 -30.01 -16.55 -25.33
CA VAL A 361 -31.22 -16.97 -24.60
C VAL A 361 -32.41 -16.49 -25.44
N ARG A 362 -32.97 -17.40 -26.23
CA ARG A 362 -34.30 -17.25 -26.80
C ARG A 362 -35.31 -17.26 -25.66
N ALA A 363 -36.02 -16.15 -25.54
CA ALA A 363 -37.24 -16.05 -24.75
C ALA A 363 -38.35 -16.87 -25.43
N THR A 364 -38.83 -17.91 -24.79
CA THR A 364 -40.15 -18.45 -25.07
C THR A 364 -41.04 -18.14 -23.89
N ALA A 365 -41.96 -17.23 -24.11
CA ALA A 365 -43.08 -16.97 -23.22
C ALA A 365 -44.14 -18.05 -23.41
N GLU A 366 -44.45 -18.79 -22.38
CA GLU A 366 -45.75 -19.47 -22.27
C GLU A 366 -46.43 -19.05 -20.98
N CYS A 367 -47.51 -18.29 -21.17
CA CYS A 367 -48.47 -17.98 -20.12
C CYS A 367 -49.39 -19.19 -19.89
N VAL A 368 -49.51 -19.69 -18.69
CA VAL A 368 -50.68 -20.44 -18.25
C VAL A 368 -51.09 -19.98 -16.84
N GLY A 369 -52.32 -19.59 -16.80
CA GLY A 369 -53.27 -19.00 -15.90
C GLY A 369 -53.21 -19.30 -14.38
N ASN A 370 -53.50 -18.26 -13.72
CA ASN A 370 -54.25 -17.86 -12.51
C ASN A 370 -55.02 -18.93 -11.67
N PRO A 371 -55.53 -18.66 -10.43
CA PRO A 371 -55.41 -17.51 -9.51
C PRO A 371 -55.32 -17.93 -8.01
N CYS A 372 -54.87 -17.03 -7.17
CA CYS A 372 -55.46 -16.70 -5.87
C CYS A 372 -54.61 -15.76 -5.03
N GLY A 373 -55.13 -14.70 -4.74
CA GLY A 373 -55.12 -13.61 -3.84
C GLY A 373 -54.29 -13.68 -2.56
N ALA A 374 -53.44 -12.65 -2.39
CA ALA A 374 -53.24 -12.05 -1.06
C ALA A 374 -52.57 -10.67 -1.28
N VAL A 375 -53.25 -9.68 -0.79
CA VAL A 375 -52.83 -8.28 -0.66
C VAL A 375 -51.73 -8.18 0.36
N PHE A 376 -50.58 -7.58 0.01
CA PHE A 376 -49.70 -6.97 1.00
C PHE A 376 -49.21 -5.60 0.54
N TYR A 377 -49.39 -4.70 1.45
CA TYR A 377 -49.16 -3.26 1.36
C TYR A 377 -47.72 -2.88 0.96
N CYS A 378 -47.63 -2.03 -0.02
CA CYS A 378 -46.46 -1.24 -0.35
C CYS A 378 -46.46 0.01 0.53
N ALA A 379 -45.51 0.17 1.40
CA ALA A 379 -45.26 1.41 2.09
C ALA A 379 -43.98 2.05 1.53
N CYS A 380 -44.23 3.00 0.62
CA CYS A 380 -43.25 4.02 0.27
C CYS A 380 -43.06 4.96 1.48
N VAL A 381 -41.81 5.17 1.89
CA VAL A 381 -41.46 6.37 2.66
C VAL A 381 -40.38 7.12 1.91
N CYS A 382 -40.82 8.25 1.35
CA CYS A 382 -39.97 9.27 0.74
C CYS A 382 -39.34 10.16 1.83
N SER A 383 -38.12 10.58 1.51
CA SER A 383 -37.52 11.90 1.75
C SER A 383 -37.46 12.49 3.13
N GLY A 384 -36.28 12.96 3.48
CA GLY A 384 -36.02 13.94 4.51
C GLY A 384 -34.59 14.47 4.41
N LYS A 385 -34.43 15.55 3.64
CA LYS A 385 -33.28 16.44 3.72
C LYS A 385 -33.25 17.07 5.12
N TYR A 386 -32.07 17.16 5.71
CA TYR A 386 -31.79 18.26 6.64
C TYR A 386 -30.36 18.77 6.42
N ASN A 387 -30.30 20.04 6.02
CA ASN A 387 -29.15 20.93 6.19
C ASN A 387 -29.16 21.43 7.64
N ALA A 388 -28.02 21.39 8.29
CA ALA A 388 -27.50 22.42 9.19
C ALA A 388 -26.01 22.10 9.48
#